data_0788e44012e614b3fabd6a3107499012
#
_entry.id   0788e44012e614b3fabd6a3107499012
#
_cell.length_a   1.000
_cell.length_b   1.000
_cell.length_c   1.000
_cell.angle_alpha   90.00
_cell.angle_beta   90.00
_cell.angle_gamma   90.00
#
_symmetry.space_group_name_H-M   'P 1'
#
loop_
_entity.id
_entity.type
_entity.pdbx_description
1 polymer ?
#
loop_
_entity_poly.entity_id
_entity_poly.type
_entity_poly.pdbx_seq_one_letter_code
_entity_poly.pdbx_strand_id
1 'polypeptide(L)'
;MKRHIALMATALLLCGGSYAQNTQPEKKPKAYVVADAHLDTQWNWDVQTTIKHHVWNTISQNLLLLKQYPDYIFNFEGGVKYAWMKEYYPAQYEEMKKYIREGRWHISGASWDANDVLVPSTESVIRNIMLGQEYYRQEFGVESTDIFLPDCFGFGWTLPTIAAHCGLIGFSSQKLDWRNKPFYGKNKYPFTIGLWKGIDGASIMFAHGYDYGKRWDDEDLSENKQLLELRTRTPLNMVYRYYGTGDIGGSPTIGSVRSVEKGIKGDGPLEVISATSDQLFKDFQPYDNHPELPVFNGELLMDVHGTGCYTSQAAMKLYNRQNELMGDAAERAAVTAEWLNQASYPGSTLSEAWKRFIYHQFHDDLTGTSIPRAYEFSWNDELISLKQFSNVLTSSIRSIAGQMDTRVKGTPVILYNALGFPVQDIAEVEITLPSAPKGITVYDMNGKKVAAQLLNYADGKAQLLIDASVPATGYAVYDIRTSGSTNNPVDVANHTIENSIYKITLDENGDICSLLD
;
A
#
# COMPACT_ATOMS: atom_id res chain seq x y z
N MET A 1 64.14 -62.58 -50.80
CA MET A 1 62.79 -62.41 -50.24
C MET A 1 62.42 -60.91 -50.35
N LYS A 2 61.67 -60.59 -51.37
CA LYS A 2 61.30 -59.22 -51.72
C LYS A 2 59.82 -59.06 -51.40
N ARG A 3 59.41 -58.08 -50.61
CA ARG A 3 58.03 -57.67 -50.39
C ARG A 3 57.79 -56.31 -51.03
N HIS A 4 56.86 -56.30 -51.95
CA HIS A 4 56.36 -55.10 -52.65
C HIS A 4 55.39 -54.33 -51.69
N ILE A 5 55.59 -53.04 -51.62
CA ILE A 5 54.64 -52.15 -50.99
C ILE A 5 53.91 -51.39 -52.09
N ALA A 6 52.60 -51.62 -52.21
CA ALA A 6 51.72 -50.85 -53.12
C ALA A 6 51.26 -49.58 -52.44
N LEU A 7 51.51 -48.41 -53.07
CA LEU A 7 50.93 -47.12 -52.71
C LEU A 7 49.49 -47.03 -53.23
N MET A 8 48.54 -46.87 -52.35
CA MET A 8 47.17 -46.42 -52.67
C MET A 8 47.10 -44.92 -52.48
N ALA A 9 46.92 -44.17 -53.56
CA ALA A 9 46.60 -42.76 -53.50
C ALA A 9 45.08 -42.57 -53.30
N THR A 10 44.66 -42.06 -52.14
CA THR A 10 43.29 -41.72 -51.85
C THR A 10 43.07 -40.24 -52.21
N ALA A 11 42.26 -39.97 -53.25
CA ALA A 11 41.82 -38.63 -53.60
C ALA A 11 40.72 -38.18 -52.61
N LEU A 12 41.00 -37.16 -51.76
CA LEU A 12 39.98 -36.47 -50.97
C LEU A 12 39.27 -35.46 -51.87
N LEU A 13 38.03 -35.73 -52.20
CA LEU A 13 37.10 -34.73 -52.73
C LEU A 13 36.63 -33.85 -51.56
N LEU A 14 37.10 -32.64 -51.50
CA LEU A 14 36.57 -31.57 -50.64
C LEU A 14 35.25 -31.08 -51.24
N CYS A 15 34.11 -31.65 -50.78
CA CYS A 15 32.81 -30.99 -50.92
C CYS A 15 32.73 -29.81 -49.95
N GLY A 16 32.98 -28.62 -50.47
CA GLY A 16 32.67 -27.38 -49.75
C GLY A 16 31.16 -27.22 -49.61
N GLY A 17 30.60 -27.77 -48.53
CA GLY A 17 29.25 -27.45 -48.09
C GLY A 17 29.25 -26.04 -47.53
N SER A 18 28.76 -25.07 -48.26
CA SER A 18 28.39 -23.76 -47.72
C SER A 18 27.25 -23.98 -46.70
N TYR A 19 27.57 -24.01 -45.42
CA TYR A 19 26.55 -23.83 -44.39
C TYR A 19 26.02 -22.40 -44.55
N ALA A 20 24.91 -22.24 -45.26
CA ALA A 20 24.11 -21.04 -45.13
C ALA A 20 23.67 -21.00 -43.66
N GLN A 21 24.33 -20.18 -42.83
CA GLN A 21 23.81 -19.76 -41.55
C GLN A 21 22.44 -19.15 -41.82
N ASN A 22 21.41 -19.88 -41.45
CA ASN A 22 20.05 -19.38 -41.41
C ASN A 22 19.99 -18.36 -40.28
N THR A 23 20.57 -17.17 -40.50
CA THR A 23 20.43 -16.02 -39.61
C THR A 23 18.98 -15.56 -39.76
N GLN A 24 18.11 -16.08 -38.90
CA GLN A 24 16.87 -15.35 -38.64
C GLN A 24 17.28 -13.90 -38.35
N PRO A 25 16.63 -12.90 -38.96
CA PRO A 25 16.95 -11.50 -38.64
C PRO A 25 16.84 -11.32 -37.13
N GLU A 26 17.91 -10.82 -36.53
CA GLU A 26 17.96 -10.57 -35.09
C GLU A 26 16.77 -9.67 -34.75
N LYS A 27 15.89 -10.15 -33.85
CA LYS A 27 14.67 -9.43 -33.50
C LYS A 27 15.06 -8.07 -32.93
N LYS A 28 14.52 -6.98 -33.49
CA LYS A 28 14.80 -5.62 -32.98
C LYS A 28 14.48 -5.55 -31.49
N PRO A 29 15.33 -4.94 -30.67
CA PRO A 29 15.04 -4.69 -29.26
C PRO A 29 13.78 -3.83 -29.12
N LYS A 30 12.91 -4.20 -28.18
CA LYS A 30 11.62 -3.56 -27.97
C LYS A 30 11.72 -2.40 -26.95
N ALA A 31 11.11 -1.28 -27.27
CA ALA A 31 10.90 -0.17 -26.36
C ALA A 31 9.43 -0.04 -25.99
N TYR A 32 9.09 -0.42 -24.77
CA TYR A 32 7.77 -0.23 -24.15
C TYR A 32 7.68 1.21 -23.63
N VAL A 33 6.99 2.09 -24.36
CA VAL A 33 6.81 3.48 -23.95
C VAL A 33 5.42 3.66 -23.36
N VAL A 34 5.36 4.02 -22.08
CA VAL A 34 4.16 4.06 -21.26
C VAL A 34 3.80 5.52 -21.00
N ALA A 35 2.72 5.98 -21.64
CA ALA A 35 2.18 7.31 -21.38
C ALA A 35 1.51 7.37 -20.03
N ASP A 36 1.83 8.36 -19.21
CA ASP A 36 1.18 8.58 -17.93
C ASP A 36 0.88 10.07 -17.65
N ALA A 37 0.12 10.29 -16.60
CA ALA A 37 -0.09 11.60 -16.00
C ALA A 37 -0.31 11.40 -14.50
N HIS A 38 0.79 11.09 -13.78
CA HIS A 38 0.74 10.91 -12.35
C HIS A 38 0.10 12.13 -11.68
N LEU A 39 -0.88 11.89 -10.82
CA LEU A 39 -1.67 12.93 -10.18
C LEU A 39 -1.66 12.74 -8.67
N ASP A 40 -1.02 13.68 -7.98
CA ASP A 40 -1.10 13.77 -6.53
C ASP A 40 -2.48 14.23 -6.11
N THR A 41 -3.12 13.41 -5.27
CA THR A 41 -4.46 13.70 -4.76
C THR A 41 -4.48 14.88 -3.80
N GLN A 42 -3.37 15.09 -3.09
CA GLN A 42 -3.00 16.31 -2.36
C GLN A 42 -1.48 16.40 -2.32
N TRP A 43 -0.89 17.58 -2.30
CA TRP A 43 0.54 17.85 -2.07
C TRP A 43 0.77 19.34 -1.83
N ASN A 44 1.13 20.11 -2.89
CA ASN A 44 1.24 21.56 -2.84
C ASN A 44 -0.12 22.27 -3.01
N TRP A 45 -1.19 21.51 -2.96
CA TRP A 45 -2.60 21.92 -3.05
C TRP A 45 -3.48 20.93 -2.30
N ASP A 46 -4.73 21.31 -2.08
CA ASP A 46 -5.75 20.50 -1.43
C ASP A 46 -6.58 19.66 -2.43
N VAL A 47 -7.35 18.70 -1.90
CA VAL A 47 -8.20 17.82 -2.69
C VAL A 47 -9.24 18.57 -3.55
N GLN A 48 -9.72 19.72 -3.11
CA GLN A 48 -10.70 20.51 -3.88
C GLN A 48 -10.06 21.06 -5.14
N THR A 49 -8.81 21.51 -5.06
CA THR A 49 -8.01 21.94 -6.22
C THR A 49 -7.76 20.77 -7.17
N THR A 50 -7.44 19.59 -6.63
CA THR A 50 -7.27 18.35 -7.41
C THR A 50 -8.51 18.05 -8.22
N ILE A 51 -9.68 17.97 -7.58
CA ILE A 51 -10.94 17.65 -8.27
C ILE A 51 -11.24 18.70 -9.33
N LYS A 52 -11.19 19.98 -8.95
CA LYS A 52 -11.62 21.08 -9.83
C LYS A 52 -10.71 21.29 -11.02
N HIS A 53 -9.39 21.13 -10.87
CA HIS A 53 -8.42 21.50 -11.90
C HIS A 53 -7.68 20.29 -12.47
N HIS A 54 -7.09 19.46 -11.63
CA HIS A 54 -6.18 18.42 -12.10
C HIS A 54 -6.92 17.21 -12.67
N VAL A 55 -7.99 16.75 -12.02
CA VAL A 55 -8.86 15.68 -12.55
C VAL A 55 -9.52 16.12 -13.87
N TRP A 56 -10.04 17.37 -13.93
CA TRP A 56 -10.59 17.93 -15.15
C TRP A 56 -9.57 17.97 -16.30
N ASN A 57 -8.37 18.46 -16.02
CA ASN A 57 -7.31 18.53 -17.03
C ASN A 57 -6.95 17.14 -17.53
N THR A 58 -6.82 16.18 -16.62
CA THR A 58 -6.44 14.80 -16.96
C THR A 58 -7.47 14.16 -17.87
N ILE A 59 -8.75 14.18 -17.50
CA ILE A 59 -9.76 13.51 -18.32
C ILE A 59 -9.96 14.22 -19.67
N SER A 60 -10.06 15.57 -19.66
CA SER A 60 -10.36 16.32 -20.89
C SER A 60 -9.23 16.29 -21.91
N GLN A 61 -7.96 16.45 -21.47
CA GLN A 61 -6.80 16.45 -22.37
C GLN A 61 -6.57 15.07 -22.99
N ASN A 62 -6.67 13.99 -22.19
CA ASN A 62 -6.48 12.65 -22.72
C ASN A 62 -7.59 12.21 -23.66
N LEU A 63 -8.85 12.61 -23.43
CA LEU A 63 -9.93 12.38 -24.38
C LEU A 63 -9.66 13.05 -25.74
N LEU A 64 -9.06 14.24 -25.75
CA LEU A 64 -8.67 14.90 -26.99
C LEU A 64 -7.55 14.16 -27.70
N LEU A 65 -6.51 13.71 -26.99
CA LEU A 65 -5.42 12.93 -27.56
C LEU A 65 -5.90 11.59 -28.11
N LEU A 66 -6.75 10.87 -27.39
CA LEU A 66 -7.34 9.60 -27.82
C LEU A 66 -8.19 9.73 -29.08
N LYS A 67 -8.89 10.86 -29.26
CA LYS A 67 -9.63 11.17 -30.50
C LYS A 67 -8.72 11.40 -31.70
N GLN A 68 -7.58 12.04 -31.47
CA GLN A 68 -6.70 12.50 -32.54
C GLN A 68 -5.65 11.47 -32.95
N TYR A 69 -5.15 10.66 -31.99
CA TYR A 69 -4.02 9.76 -32.18
C TYR A 69 -4.45 8.31 -31.94
N PRO A 70 -4.60 7.49 -33.02
CA PRO A 70 -5.14 6.13 -32.90
C PRO A 70 -4.22 5.16 -32.16
N ASP A 71 -2.90 5.34 -32.25
CA ASP A 71 -1.90 4.49 -31.57
C ASP A 71 -1.63 4.90 -30.13
N TYR A 72 -2.25 6.00 -29.66
CA TYR A 72 -2.07 6.51 -28.31
C TYR A 72 -2.78 5.63 -27.29
N ILE A 73 -2.01 5.12 -26.30
CA ILE A 73 -2.51 4.43 -25.11
C ILE A 73 -2.14 5.27 -23.90
N PHE A 74 -3.12 5.60 -23.07
CA PHE A 74 -2.96 6.35 -21.83
C PHE A 74 -3.10 5.44 -20.63
N ASN A 75 -2.22 5.57 -19.65
CA ASN A 75 -2.20 4.79 -18.41
C ASN A 75 -2.52 5.71 -17.23
N PHE A 76 -3.48 5.32 -16.39
CA PHE A 76 -3.88 6.14 -15.25
C PHE A 76 -4.27 5.29 -14.04
N GLU A 77 -3.79 5.66 -12.85
CA GLU A 77 -3.93 4.92 -11.61
C GLU A 77 -4.89 5.60 -10.62
N GLY A 78 -5.36 4.80 -9.64
CA GLY A 78 -6.11 5.26 -8.48
C GLY A 78 -7.63 5.28 -8.66
N GLY A 79 -8.32 4.30 -8.06
CA GLY A 79 -9.78 4.16 -8.12
C GLY A 79 -10.53 5.40 -7.63
N VAL A 80 -10.02 6.10 -6.62
CA VAL A 80 -10.61 7.33 -6.09
C VAL A 80 -10.67 8.45 -7.14
N LYS A 81 -9.67 8.57 -7.98
CA LYS A 81 -9.62 9.57 -9.06
C LYS A 81 -10.71 9.31 -10.10
N TYR A 82 -10.94 8.05 -10.45
CA TYR A 82 -12.06 7.64 -11.31
C TYR A 82 -13.43 7.88 -10.65
N ALA A 83 -13.52 7.67 -9.33
CA ALA A 83 -14.74 7.99 -8.59
C ALA A 83 -15.07 9.50 -8.65
N TRP A 84 -14.06 10.35 -8.50
CA TRP A 84 -14.24 11.80 -8.70
C TRP A 84 -14.59 12.17 -10.15
N MET A 85 -13.99 11.52 -11.15
CA MET A 85 -14.38 11.72 -12.55
C MET A 85 -15.87 11.38 -12.76
N LYS A 86 -16.34 10.27 -12.18
CA LYS A 86 -17.75 9.86 -12.26
C LYS A 86 -18.68 10.86 -11.60
N GLU A 87 -18.32 11.36 -10.42
CA GLU A 87 -19.14 12.28 -9.63
C GLU A 87 -19.20 13.69 -10.25
N TYR A 88 -18.04 14.25 -10.60
CA TYR A 88 -17.93 15.66 -10.98
C TYR A 88 -17.93 15.90 -12.49
N TYR A 89 -17.57 14.88 -13.31
CA TYR A 89 -17.44 14.99 -14.77
C TYR A 89 -18.12 13.82 -15.50
N PRO A 90 -19.40 13.54 -15.23
CA PRO A 90 -20.07 12.32 -15.69
C PRO A 90 -20.11 12.15 -17.22
N ALA A 91 -20.21 13.25 -17.98
CA ALA A 91 -20.23 13.17 -19.45
C ALA A 91 -18.88 12.69 -20.01
N GLN A 92 -17.78 13.23 -19.50
CA GLN A 92 -16.41 12.84 -19.88
C GLN A 92 -16.11 11.43 -19.37
N TYR A 93 -16.61 11.06 -18.19
CA TYR A 93 -16.47 9.72 -17.64
C TYR A 93 -17.11 8.65 -18.54
N GLU A 94 -18.30 8.88 -19.03
CA GLU A 94 -18.95 7.94 -19.98
C GLU A 94 -18.20 7.86 -21.32
N GLU A 95 -17.64 8.97 -21.79
CA GLU A 95 -16.79 8.96 -22.98
C GLU A 95 -15.48 8.19 -22.75
N MET A 96 -14.85 8.37 -21.61
CA MET A 96 -13.62 7.64 -21.20
C MET A 96 -13.86 6.13 -21.19
N LYS A 97 -15.00 5.65 -20.69
CA LYS A 97 -15.36 4.21 -20.66
C LYS A 97 -15.32 3.56 -22.05
N LYS A 98 -15.55 4.32 -23.13
CA LYS A 98 -15.38 3.82 -24.49
C LYS A 98 -13.92 3.44 -24.75
N TYR A 99 -12.99 4.32 -24.38
CA TYR A 99 -11.55 4.10 -24.60
C TYR A 99 -10.97 3.01 -23.68
N ILE A 100 -11.55 2.83 -22.48
CA ILE A 100 -11.23 1.69 -21.63
C ILE A 100 -11.61 0.36 -22.32
N ARG A 101 -12.82 0.28 -22.90
CA ARG A 101 -13.25 -0.92 -23.66
C ARG A 101 -12.41 -1.17 -24.92
N GLU A 102 -11.87 -0.12 -25.54
CA GLU A 102 -10.96 -0.21 -26.69
C GLU A 102 -9.52 -0.59 -26.27
N GLY A 103 -9.20 -0.66 -24.97
CA GLY A 103 -7.87 -0.91 -24.44
C GLY A 103 -6.91 0.28 -24.60
N ARG A 104 -7.41 1.47 -24.92
CA ARG A 104 -6.62 2.68 -25.18
C ARG A 104 -6.55 3.65 -24.00
N TRP A 105 -7.46 3.55 -23.05
CA TRP A 105 -7.32 4.08 -21.69
C TRP A 105 -7.13 2.90 -20.76
N HIS A 106 -5.89 2.68 -20.34
CA HIS A 106 -5.54 1.55 -19.49
C HIS A 106 -5.65 1.91 -18.01
N ILE A 107 -6.28 1.02 -17.25
CA ILE A 107 -6.35 1.10 -15.79
C ILE A 107 -5.05 0.54 -15.22
N SER A 108 -4.16 1.42 -14.79
CA SER A 108 -2.86 1.06 -14.22
C SER A 108 -2.93 0.97 -12.70
N GLY A 109 -2.20 0.03 -12.13
CA GLY A 109 -2.10 -0.13 -10.68
C GLY A 109 -3.41 -0.58 -10.04
N ALA A 110 -3.37 -1.74 -9.41
CA ALA A 110 -4.50 -2.34 -8.71
C ALA A 110 -4.70 -1.66 -7.35
N SER A 111 -5.09 -0.38 -7.30
CA SER A 111 -5.16 0.38 -6.05
C SER A 111 -6.33 1.35 -6.00
N TRP A 112 -6.82 1.62 -4.78
CA TRP A 112 -7.76 2.70 -4.54
C TRP A 112 -7.09 4.07 -4.72
N ASP A 113 -5.85 4.24 -4.22
CA ASP A 113 -4.96 5.35 -4.56
C ASP A 113 -3.49 4.90 -4.53
N ALA A 114 -2.58 5.76 -5.01
CA ALA A 114 -1.12 5.55 -5.02
C ALA A 114 -0.54 5.76 -3.60
N ASN A 115 -0.82 4.81 -2.71
CA ASN A 115 -0.50 4.89 -1.30
C ASN A 115 0.98 4.62 -1.01
N ASP A 116 1.47 5.20 0.08
CA ASP A 116 2.67 4.71 0.75
C ASP A 116 2.52 3.23 1.08
N VAL A 117 3.60 2.47 1.01
CA VAL A 117 3.62 1.02 1.26
C VAL A 117 4.65 0.62 2.32
N LEU A 118 5.15 1.60 3.10
CA LEU A 118 6.08 1.38 4.20
C LEU A 118 5.42 1.56 5.56
N VAL A 119 4.58 2.58 5.74
CA VAL A 119 3.89 2.87 7.01
C VAL A 119 2.61 2.05 7.19
N PRO A 120 1.76 1.86 6.16
CA PRO A 120 0.54 1.08 6.31
C PRO A 120 0.79 -0.37 6.70
N SER A 121 -0.14 -0.95 7.45
CA SER A 121 -0.14 -2.38 7.74
C SER A 121 -0.33 -3.21 6.47
N THR A 122 0.10 -4.46 6.51
CA THR A 122 -0.13 -5.43 5.42
C THR A 122 -1.62 -5.51 5.03
N GLU A 123 -2.51 -5.51 6.02
CA GLU A 123 -3.96 -5.50 5.80
C GLU A 123 -4.40 -4.27 4.99
N SER A 124 -3.90 -3.08 5.34
CA SER A 124 -4.23 -1.85 4.62
C SER A 124 -3.75 -1.88 3.16
N VAL A 125 -2.55 -2.39 2.91
CA VAL A 125 -2.03 -2.53 1.53
C VAL A 125 -2.89 -3.50 0.72
N ILE A 126 -3.29 -4.64 1.30
CA ILE A 126 -4.19 -5.60 0.65
C ILE A 126 -5.55 -4.95 0.37
N ARG A 127 -6.11 -4.21 1.32
CA ARG A 127 -7.40 -3.52 1.13
C ARG A 127 -7.34 -2.40 0.10
N ASN A 128 -6.23 -1.68 0.02
CA ASN A 128 -6.04 -0.70 -1.05
C ASN A 128 -6.14 -1.35 -2.44
N ILE A 129 -5.50 -2.52 -2.60
CA ILE A 129 -5.60 -3.33 -3.83
C ILE A 129 -7.05 -3.82 -4.04
N MET A 130 -7.67 -4.39 -3.01
CA MET A 130 -9.04 -4.92 -3.10
C MET A 130 -10.05 -3.85 -3.50
N LEU A 131 -10.00 -2.67 -2.87
CA LEU A 131 -10.92 -1.56 -3.14
C LEU A 131 -10.76 -1.02 -4.56
N GLY A 132 -9.51 -0.88 -5.03
CA GLY A 132 -9.24 -0.49 -6.42
C GLY A 132 -9.79 -1.51 -7.41
N GLN A 133 -9.44 -2.79 -7.24
CA GLN A 133 -9.90 -3.88 -8.11
C GLN A 133 -11.44 -4.03 -8.10
N GLU A 134 -12.07 -3.92 -6.94
CA GLU A 134 -13.53 -3.98 -6.84
C GLU A 134 -14.18 -2.84 -7.62
N TYR A 135 -13.67 -1.61 -7.46
CA TYR A 135 -14.16 -0.46 -8.20
C TYR A 135 -14.01 -0.66 -9.72
N TYR A 136 -12.84 -1.12 -10.18
CA TYR A 136 -12.57 -1.33 -11.60
C TYR A 136 -13.47 -2.42 -12.22
N ARG A 137 -13.69 -3.51 -11.50
CA ARG A 137 -14.64 -4.56 -11.93
C ARG A 137 -16.07 -4.04 -12.03
N GLN A 138 -16.52 -3.32 -11.02
CA GLN A 138 -17.89 -2.81 -10.96
C GLN A 138 -18.16 -1.75 -12.03
N GLU A 139 -17.22 -0.84 -12.26
CA GLU A 139 -17.42 0.30 -13.17
C GLU A 139 -17.03 0.00 -14.63
N PHE A 140 -16.02 -0.81 -14.84
CA PHE A 140 -15.41 -0.99 -16.16
C PHE A 140 -15.42 -2.44 -16.63
N GLY A 141 -15.66 -3.41 -15.77
CA GLY A 141 -15.56 -4.84 -16.08
C GLY A 141 -14.14 -5.32 -16.35
N VAL A 142 -13.13 -4.62 -15.83
CA VAL A 142 -11.70 -4.93 -15.97
C VAL A 142 -11.00 -5.04 -14.62
N GLU A 143 -9.84 -5.69 -14.62
CA GLU A 143 -8.91 -5.75 -13.49
C GLU A 143 -7.54 -5.25 -13.94
N SER A 144 -6.82 -4.59 -13.05
CA SER A 144 -5.40 -4.28 -13.24
C SER A 144 -4.56 -5.48 -12.84
N THR A 145 -3.44 -5.70 -13.52
CA THR A 145 -2.53 -6.82 -13.24
C THR A 145 -1.19 -6.39 -12.68
N ASP A 146 -1.01 -5.11 -12.40
CA ASP A 146 0.24 -4.55 -11.88
C ASP A 146 0.04 -3.67 -10.65
N ILE A 147 1.14 -3.37 -9.99
CA ILE A 147 1.29 -2.25 -9.07
C ILE A 147 1.99 -1.13 -9.83
N PHE A 148 1.38 0.03 -9.86
CA PHE A 148 1.89 1.24 -10.50
C PHE A 148 2.03 2.34 -9.47
N LEU A 149 3.24 2.53 -8.91
CA LEU A 149 3.55 3.49 -7.87
C LEU A 149 4.75 4.34 -8.29
N PRO A 150 4.56 5.29 -9.21
CA PRO A 150 5.67 6.03 -9.79
C PRO A 150 6.41 6.91 -8.77
N ASP A 151 5.73 7.44 -7.75
CA ASP A 151 6.28 8.48 -6.89
C ASP A 151 6.42 8.14 -5.39
N CYS A 152 6.06 6.94 -4.93
CA CYS A 152 6.22 6.53 -3.54
C CYS A 152 7.68 6.44 -3.08
N PHE A 153 7.94 6.72 -1.79
CA PHE A 153 9.29 6.99 -1.25
C PHE A 153 10.02 5.75 -0.74
N GLY A 154 9.80 4.64 -1.37
CA GLY A 154 10.42 3.35 -1.07
C GLY A 154 9.41 2.23 -0.92
N PHE A 155 9.91 0.99 -0.95
CA PHE A 155 9.08 -0.20 -1.04
C PHE A 155 9.63 -1.30 -0.16
N GLY A 156 8.80 -1.80 0.77
CA GLY A 156 9.15 -2.87 1.70
C GLY A 156 9.24 -4.24 1.01
N TRP A 157 10.04 -5.12 1.57
CA TRP A 157 10.26 -6.47 1.03
C TRP A 157 9.00 -7.37 1.06
N THR A 158 7.97 -6.99 1.79
CA THR A 158 6.67 -7.68 1.80
C THR A 158 5.82 -7.39 0.56
N LEU A 159 6.09 -6.29 -0.16
CA LEU A 159 5.26 -5.86 -1.28
C LEU A 159 5.17 -6.91 -2.41
N PRO A 160 6.26 -7.56 -2.87
CA PRO A 160 6.14 -8.59 -3.90
C PRO A 160 5.36 -9.82 -3.43
N THR A 161 5.45 -10.22 -2.14
CA THR A 161 4.61 -11.26 -1.56
C THR A 161 3.12 -10.87 -1.66
N ILE A 162 2.76 -9.68 -1.17
CA ILE A 162 1.38 -9.16 -1.22
C ILE A 162 0.87 -9.14 -2.66
N ALA A 163 1.65 -8.57 -3.58
CA ALA A 163 1.28 -8.46 -4.99
C ALA A 163 1.00 -9.82 -5.62
N ALA A 164 1.90 -10.79 -5.47
CA ALA A 164 1.75 -12.13 -6.02
C ALA A 164 0.51 -12.84 -5.46
N HIS A 165 0.26 -12.76 -4.16
CA HIS A 165 -0.94 -13.33 -3.53
C HIS A 165 -2.24 -12.60 -3.91
N CYS A 166 -2.17 -11.34 -4.32
CA CYS A 166 -3.29 -10.61 -4.91
C CYS A 166 -3.47 -10.88 -6.42
N GLY A 167 -2.68 -11.77 -7.02
CA GLY A 167 -2.76 -12.11 -8.45
C GLY A 167 -2.10 -11.10 -9.38
N LEU A 168 -1.28 -10.19 -8.85
CA LEU A 168 -0.57 -9.19 -9.63
C LEU A 168 0.76 -9.75 -10.14
N ILE A 169 1.14 -9.39 -11.36
CA ILE A 169 2.28 -9.95 -12.06
C ILE A 169 3.46 -9.00 -12.22
N GLY A 170 3.26 -7.72 -11.92
CA GLY A 170 4.30 -6.73 -12.13
C GLY A 170 4.21 -5.54 -11.20
N PHE A 171 5.32 -4.83 -11.13
CA PHE A 171 5.47 -3.59 -10.38
C PHE A 171 6.36 -2.61 -11.16
N SER A 172 5.95 -1.37 -11.25
CA SER A 172 6.77 -0.32 -11.84
C SER A 172 6.78 0.97 -11.00
N SER A 173 7.92 1.65 -11.03
CA SER A 173 8.16 2.92 -10.34
C SER A 173 9.25 3.71 -11.04
N GLN A 174 9.30 5.02 -10.82
CA GLN A 174 10.41 5.89 -11.24
C GLN A 174 11.23 6.41 -10.06
N LYS A 175 10.68 6.38 -8.84
CA LYS A 175 11.24 7.09 -7.68
C LYS A 175 12.63 6.61 -7.28
N LEU A 176 12.96 5.37 -7.51
CA LEU A 176 14.27 4.82 -7.18
C LEU A 176 15.43 5.50 -7.92
N ASP A 177 15.18 6.18 -9.02
CA ASP A 177 16.19 6.96 -9.76
C ASP A 177 16.57 8.27 -9.06
N TRP A 178 15.74 8.79 -8.18
CA TRP A 178 15.99 9.99 -7.39
C TRP A 178 17.14 9.85 -6.40
N ARG A 179 17.62 8.64 -6.18
CA ARG A 179 18.81 8.35 -5.37
C ARG A 179 20.14 8.66 -6.04
N ASN A 180 20.17 8.86 -7.34
CA ASN A 180 21.40 9.01 -8.11
C ASN A 180 22.08 10.38 -8.01
N LYS A 181 21.81 11.12 -6.96
CA LYS A 181 22.55 12.33 -6.61
C LYS A 181 23.83 11.93 -5.85
N PRO A 182 24.89 12.74 -5.82
CA PRO A 182 26.22 12.34 -5.35
C PRO A 182 26.31 11.88 -3.87
N PHE A 183 25.25 12.01 -3.10
CA PHE A 183 25.17 11.56 -1.71
C PHE A 183 24.64 10.14 -1.54
N TYR A 184 24.16 9.51 -2.60
CA TYR A 184 23.65 8.15 -2.54
C TYR A 184 24.80 7.18 -2.62
N GLY A 185 25.04 6.54 -1.51
CA GLY A 185 26.04 5.52 -1.37
C GLY A 185 25.93 4.41 -2.42
N LYS A 186 26.67 3.37 -2.23
CA LYS A 186 26.84 2.24 -3.16
C LYS A 186 25.58 1.45 -3.52
N ASN A 187 24.43 1.74 -2.89
CA ASN A 187 23.19 1.01 -3.09
C ASN A 187 22.38 1.56 -4.27
N LYS A 188 22.81 1.21 -5.46
CA LYS A 188 21.95 1.32 -6.65
C LYS A 188 20.83 0.30 -6.55
N TYR A 189 19.64 0.61 -7.11
CA TYR A 189 18.67 -0.45 -7.34
C TYR A 189 19.31 -1.59 -8.15
N PRO A 190 18.97 -2.84 -7.89
CA PRO A 190 19.75 -3.99 -8.36
C PRO A 190 19.71 -4.16 -9.88
N PHE A 191 18.63 -3.70 -10.55
CA PHE A 191 18.42 -3.83 -11.98
C PHE A 191 17.33 -2.85 -12.45
N THR A 192 17.22 -2.63 -13.75
CA THR A 192 16.16 -1.82 -14.36
C THR A 192 14.93 -2.65 -14.75
N ILE A 193 15.12 -3.91 -15.10
CA ILE A 193 14.09 -4.91 -15.36
C ILE A 193 14.58 -6.23 -14.75
N GLY A 194 13.75 -6.89 -13.94
CA GLY A 194 14.12 -8.14 -13.28
C GLY A 194 12.99 -8.72 -12.43
N LEU A 195 13.30 -9.73 -11.65
CA LEU A 195 12.37 -10.34 -10.70
C LEU A 195 12.62 -9.82 -9.29
N TRP A 196 11.58 -9.32 -8.67
CA TRP A 196 11.60 -8.96 -7.25
C TRP A 196 10.90 -10.05 -6.45
N LYS A 197 11.70 -10.72 -5.60
CA LYS A 197 11.27 -11.88 -4.83
C LYS A 197 10.92 -11.48 -3.41
N GLY A 198 9.76 -11.87 -2.97
CA GLY A 198 9.23 -11.60 -1.64
C GLY A 198 9.78 -12.51 -0.54
N ILE A 199 9.37 -12.25 0.70
CA ILE A 199 9.84 -12.95 1.89
C ILE A 199 9.45 -14.44 1.92
N ASP A 200 8.37 -14.81 1.26
CA ASP A 200 7.87 -16.19 1.12
C ASP A 200 8.38 -16.90 -0.14
N GLY A 201 9.15 -16.20 -0.97
CA GLY A 201 9.69 -16.72 -2.21
C GLY A 201 8.82 -16.49 -3.44
N ALA A 202 7.61 -15.95 -3.31
CA ALA A 202 6.81 -15.50 -4.44
C ALA A 202 7.51 -14.36 -5.18
N SER A 203 7.29 -14.24 -6.48
CA SER A 203 7.98 -13.26 -7.31
C SER A 203 7.00 -12.47 -8.16
N ILE A 204 7.31 -11.20 -8.39
CA ILE A 204 6.71 -10.36 -9.42
C ILE A 204 7.81 -9.76 -10.30
N MET A 205 7.47 -9.39 -11.52
CA MET A 205 8.41 -8.70 -12.38
C MET A 205 8.47 -7.22 -12.00
N PHE A 206 9.68 -6.63 -11.93
CA PHE A 206 9.90 -5.21 -11.70
C PHE A 206 10.41 -4.54 -12.96
N ALA A 207 9.90 -3.33 -13.24
CA ALA A 207 10.41 -2.47 -14.29
C ALA A 207 10.58 -1.03 -13.80
N HIS A 208 11.78 -0.46 -14.04
CA HIS A 208 12.05 0.92 -13.72
C HIS A 208 11.61 1.83 -14.86
N GLY A 209 10.59 2.69 -14.61
CA GLY A 209 10.00 3.56 -15.61
C GLY A 209 10.81 4.83 -15.93
N TYR A 210 11.86 5.13 -15.14
CA TYR A 210 12.61 6.38 -15.17
C TYR A 210 11.71 7.59 -14.91
N ASP A 211 12.05 8.75 -15.39
CA ASP A 211 11.32 10.01 -15.19
C ASP A 211 9.96 9.99 -15.92
N TYR A 212 8.85 10.07 -15.19
CA TYR A 212 7.49 10.14 -15.73
C TYR A 212 7.21 11.47 -16.46
N GLY A 213 7.93 12.54 -16.12
CA GLY A 213 7.85 13.84 -16.78
C GLY A 213 8.59 13.93 -18.10
N LYS A 214 9.12 12.81 -18.62
CA LYS A 214 9.85 12.79 -19.88
C LYS A 214 9.00 13.32 -21.04
N ARG A 215 9.63 14.23 -21.80
CA ARG A 215 9.02 14.81 -23.01
C ARG A 215 9.94 14.60 -24.21
N TRP A 216 9.31 14.41 -25.34
CA TRP A 216 9.94 14.39 -26.65
C TRP A 216 9.31 15.45 -27.54
N ASP A 217 10.02 15.92 -28.56
CA ASP A 217 9.57 16.99 -29.43
C ASP A 217 9.55 16.53 -30.90
N ASP A 218 8.53 15.73 -31.22
CA ASP A 218 8.23 15.31 -32.60
C ASP A 218 9.36 14.53 -33.30
N GLU A 219 10.19 13.80 -32.54
CA GLU A 219 11.32 12.98 -33.03
C GLU A 219 10.91 11.52 -33.31
N ASP A 220 11.69 10.80 -34.11
CA ASP A 220 11.52 9.35 -34.32
C ASP A 220 12.17 8.56 -33.18
N LEU A 221 11.34 7.90 -32.37
CA LEU A 221 11.84 7.14 -31.23
C LEU A 221 12.51 5.83 -31.61
N SER A 222 12.31 5.30 -32.83
CA SER A 222 13.00 4.11 -33.29
C SER A 222 14.52 4.31 -33.43
N GLU A 223 14.96 5.57 -33.55
CA GLU A 223 16.36 5.99 -33.65
C GLU A 223 16.83 6.76 -32.41
N ASN A 224 15.99 6.90 -31.36
CA ASN A 224 16.30 7.76 -30.23
C ASN A 224 17.51 7.25 -29.45
N LYS A 225 18.55 8.05 -29.36
CA LYS A 225 19.84 7.71 -28.74
C LYS A 225 19.71 7.35 -27.25
N GLN A 226 18.84 8.04 -26.52
CA GLN A 226 18.62 7.76 -25.09
C GLN A 226 17.98 6.38 -24.89
N LEU A 227 16.97 6.03 -25.68
CA LEU A 227 16.36 4.71 -25.62
C LEU A 227 17.34 3.62 -26.02
N LEU A 228 18.17 3.86 -27.05
CA LEU A 228 19.25 2.97 -27.47
C LEU A 228 20.32 2.76 -26.40
N GLU A 229 20.61 3.76 -25.59
CA GLU A 229 21.49 3.62 -24.44
C GLU A 229 20.80 2.84 -23.30
N LEU A 230 19.54 3.19 -22.97
CA LEU A 230 18.82 2.57 -21.85
C LEU A 230 18.64 1.07 -22.04
N ARG A 231 18.43 0.56 -23.27
CA ARG A 231 18.28 -0.87 -23.55
C ARG A 231 19.47 -1.71 -23.10
N THR A 232 20.66 -1.12 -23.02
CA THR A 232 21.88 -1.82 -22.61
C THR A 232 22.01 -1.98 -21.10
N ARG A 233 21.11 -1.39 -20.33
CA ARG A 233 21.10 -1.46 -18.87
C ARG A 233 20.40 -2.71 -18.34
N THR A 234 19.81 -3.52 -19.20
CA THR A 234 19.21 -4.80 -18.87
C THR A 234 19.78 -5.91 -19.76
N PRO A 235 19.98 -7.13 -19.26
CA PRO A 235 20.38 -8.27 -20.07
C PRO A 235 19.39 -8.58 -21.22
N LEU A 236 18.12 -8.21 -21.04
CA LEU A 236 17.06 -8.45 -22.02
C LEU A 236 17.15 -7.55 -23.27
N ASN A 237 18.08 -6.59 -23.30
CA ASN A 237 18.27 -5.66 -24.43
C ASN A 237 16.96 -4.98 -24.86
N MET A 238 16.21 -4.44 -23.90
CA MET A 238 14.93 -3.74 -24.12
C MET A 238 14.81 -2.52 -23.23
N VAL A 239 13.75 -1.73 -23.42
CA VAL A 239 13.47 -0.53 -22.64
C VAL A 239 12.04 -0.58 -22.12
N TYR A 240 11.86 -0.23 -20.85
CA TYR A 240 10.59 0.18 -20.28
C TYR A 240 10.71 1.65 -19.88
N ARG A 241 9.85 2.52 -20.39
CA ARG A 241 10.03 3.97 -20.25
C ARG A 241 8.70 4.69 -20.10
N TYR A 242 8.55 5.43 -19.00
CA TYR A 242 7.46 6.39 -18.85
C TYR A 242 7.68 7.64 -19.69
N TYR A 243 6.60 8.28 -20.09
CA TYR A 243 6.59 9.64 -20.63
C TYR A 243 5.28 10.33 -20.34
N GLY A 244 5.30 11.63 -20.09
CA GLY A 244 4.06 12.34 -19.79
C GLY A 244 4.20 13.50 -18.87
N THR A 245 3.43 13.49 -17.79
CA THR A 245 3.40 14.55 -16.78
C THR A 245 3.37 13.90 -15.40
N GLY A 246 4.09 14.50 -14.44
CA GLY A 246 4.03 14.12 -13.03
C GLY A 246 3.29 15.15 -12.20
N ASP A 247 3.02 14.79 -10.97
CA ASP A 247 2.47 15.60 -9.87
C ASP A 247 1.05 16.12 -10.12
N ILE A 248 0.84 16.91 -11.16
CA ILE A 248 -0.41 17.67 -11.42
C ILE A 248 -1.40 16.96 -12.36
N GLY A 249 -1.13 15.73 -12.76
CA GLY A 249 -1.93 15.10 -13.81
C GLY A 249 -1.85 15.83 -15.15
N GLY A 250 -2.93 15.78 -15.94
CA GLY A 250 -2.95 16.32 -17.29
C GLY A 250 -2.69 15.26 -18.35
N SER A 251 -1.81 15.51 -19.31
CA SER A 251 -1.48 14.56 -20.38
C SER A 251 -0.04 14.71 -20.85
N PRO A 252 0.51 13.72 -21.55
CA PRO A 252 1.71 13.94 -22.36
C PRO A 252 1.54 15.09 -23.35
N THR A 253 2.64 15.71 -23.75
CA THR A 253 2.61 16.74 -24.80
C THR A 253 2.30 16.13 -26.16
N ILE A 254 1.68 16.92 -27.05
CA ILE A 254 1.41 16.51 -28.44
C ILE A 254 2.71 16.09 -29.16
N GLY A 255 3.81 16.79 -28.91
CA GLY A 255 5.12 16.43 -29.46
C GLY A 255 5.58 15.03 -29.03
N SER A 256 5.37 14.68 -27.75
CA SER A 256 5.70 13.34 -27.23
C SER A 256 4.83 12.26 -27.86
N VAL A 257 3.51 12.47 -27.98
CA VAL A 257 2.60 11.51 -28.61
C VAL A 257 2.98 11.28 -30.07
N ARG A 258 3.29 12.36 -30.83
CA ARG A 258 3.78 12.26 -32.21
C ARG A 258 5.11 11.53 -32.32
N SER A 259 6.00 11.72 -31.36
CA SER A 259 7.27 11.00 -31.32
C SER A 259 7.07 9.50 -31.19
N VAL A 260 6.12 9.08 -30.34
CA VAL A 260 5.76 7.66 -30.22
C VAL A 260 5.16 7.13 -31.51
N GLU A 261 4.21 7.84 -32.14
CA GLU A 261 3.63 7.41 -33.43
C GLU A 261 4.67 7.31 -34.56
N LYS A 262 5.64 8.25 -34.61
CA LYS A 262 6.76 8.16 -35.55
C LYS A 262 7.64 6.95 -35.26
N GLY A 263 7.96 6.69 -33.98
CA GLY A 263 8.74 5.54 -33.58
C GLY A 263 8.08 4.20 -33.90
N ILE A 264 6.74 4.08 -33.74
CA ILE A 264 5.98 2.88 -34.14
C ILE A 264 6.09 2.63 -35.64
N LYS A 265 6.11 3.66 -36.47
CA LYS A 265 6.20 3.59 -37.93
C LYS A 265 7.64 3.62 -38.45
N GLY A 266 8.62 3.89 -37.58
CA GLY A 266 10.02 4.06 -37.93
C GLY A 266 10.73 2.74 -38.25
N ASP A 267 11.75 2.81 -39.09
CA ASP A 267 12.59 1.68 -39.49
C ASP A 267 13.91 1.59 -38.71
N GLY A 268 14.08 2.42 -37.69
CA GLY A 268 15.28 2.45 -36.84
C GLY A 268 15.55 1.14 -36.10
N PRO A 269 16.61 1.07 -35.31
CA PRO A 269 17.04 -0.15 -34.62
C PRO A 269 16.15 -0.60 -33.47
N LEU A 270 15.17 0.24 -33.02
CA LEU A 270 14.22 -0.11 -31.97
C LEU A 270 12.82 -0.41 -32.53
N GLU A 271 12.19 -1.45 -32.01
CA GLU A 271 10.74 -1.67 -32.16
C GLU A 271 10.04 -0.86 -31.05
N VAL A 272 9.43 0.26 -31.39
CA VAL A 272 8.72 1.11 -30.45
C VAL A 272 7.26 0.71 -30.37
N ILE A 273 6.72 0.55 -29.15
CA ILE A 273 5.30 0.30 -28.93
C ILE A 273 4.75 1.30 -27.92
N SER A 274 3.55 1.84 -28.17
CA SER A 274 2.73 2.49 -27.14
C SER A 274 2.18 1.39 -26.24
N ALA A 275 2.59 1.34 -24.97
CA ALA A 275 2.38 0.19 -24.13
C ALA A 275 1.41 0.51 -22.97
N THR A 276 0.67 -0.50 -22.53
CA THR A 276 0.07 -0.49 -21.18
C THR A 276 1.14 -0.68 -20.13
N SER A 277 0.90 -0.22 -18.90
CA SER A 277 1.88 -0.31 -17.81
C SER A 277 2.29 -1.76 -17.51
N ASP A 278 1.39 -2.70 -17.74
CA ASP A 278 1.57 -4.14 -17.50
C ASP A 278 2.01 -4.95 -18.74
N GLN A 279 2.12 -4.33 -19.92
CA GLN A 279 2.40 -5.03 -21.18
C GLN A 279 3.71 -5.82 -21.12
N LEU A 280 4.78 -5.20 -20.61
CA LEU A 280 6.06 -5.88 -20.44
C LEU A 280 5.91 -7.16 -19.60
N PHE A 281 5.19 -7.06 -18.49
CA PHE A 281 5.02 -8.19 -17.57
C PHE A 281 4.22 -9.32 -18.21
N LYS A 282 3.21 -9.00 -18.98
CA LYS A 282 2.39 -9.97 -19.76
C LYS A 282 3.21 -10.66 -20.85
N ASP A 283 4.04 -9.90 -21.55
CA ASP A 283 4.88 -10.43 -22.66
C ASP A 283 5.93 -11.44 -22.16
N PHE A 284 6.30 -11.36 -20.86
CA PHE A 284 7.28 -12.25 -20.23
C PHE A 284 6.67 -13.41 -19.43
N GLN A 285 5.34 -13.52 -19.34
CA GLN A 285 4.70 -14.65 -18.66
C GLN A 285 4.88 -15.98 -19.44
N PRO A 286 5.19 -17.09 -18.77
CA PRO A 286 5.62 -17.20 -17.37
C PRO A 286 7.09 -16.83 -17.23
N TYR A 287 7.40 -15.93 -16.28
CA TYR A 287 8.76 -15.42 -16.09
C TYR A 287 9.54 -16.12 -14.98
N ASP A 288 8.89 -16.95 -14.18
CA ASP A 288 9.55 -17.71 -13.13
C ASP A 288 10.66 -18.58 -13.70
N ASN A 289 11.88 -18.43 -13.17
CA ASN A 289 13.09 -19.08 -13.65
C ASN A 289 13.56 -18.66 -15.06
N HIS A 290 13.15 -17.51 -15.56
CA HIS A 290 13.69 -16.98 -16.81
C HIS A 290 15.21 -16.73 -16.68
N PRO A 291 16.07 -17.34 -17.53
CA PRO A 291 17.52 -17.39 -17.29
C PRO A 291 18.22 -16.01 -17.37
N GLU A 292 17.63 -15.05 -18.06
CA GLU A 292 18.20 -13.73 -18.29
C GLU A 292 17.65 -12.66 -17.33
N LEU A 293 16.61 -12.98 -16.53
CA LEU A 293 16.05 -12.02 -15.57
C LEU A 293 16.88 -12.02 -14.28
N PRO A 294 17.52 -10.91 -13.92
CA PRO A 294 18.16 -10.79 -12.62
C PRO A 294 17.11 -10.87 -11.50
N VAL A 295 17.50 -11.50 -10.38
CA VAL A 295 16.63 -11.69 -9.21
C VAL A 295 17.15 -10.85 -8.06
N PHE A 296 16.26 -10.14 -7.38
CA PHE A 296 16.55 -9.40 -6.17
C PHE A 296 15.67 -9.87 -5.01
N ASN A 297 16.29 -10.01 -3.84
CA ASN A 297 15.64 -10.29 -2.56
C ASN A 297 15.99 -9.17 -1.60
N GLY A 298 15.02 -8.44 -1.12
CA GLY A 298 15.25 -7.34 -0.18
C GLY A 298 14.34 -6.15 -0.43
N GLU A 299 14.61 -5.08 0.28
CA GLU A 299 13.86 -3.84 0.23
C GLU A 299 14.38 -2.90 -0.87
N LEU A 300 13.49 -2.14 -1.48
CA LEU A 300 13.82 -1.09 -2.43
C LEU A 300 13.62 0.28 -1.76
N LEU A 301 14.49 0.59 -0.79
CA LEU A 301 14.36 1.80 0.01
C LEU A 301 15.04 3.01 -0.63
N MET A 302 14.58 4.19 -0.23
CA MET A 302 15.23 5.48 -0.50
C MET A 302 16.23 5.78 0.63
N ASP A 303 17.41 6.30 0.28
CA ASP A 303 18.45 6.57 1.30
C ASP A 303 18.37 7.98 1.88
N VAL A 304 18.04 8.97 1.05
CA VAL A 304 18.04 10.39 1.43
C VAL A 304 16.73 11.08 1.05
N HIS A 305 16.33 11.00 -0.22
CA HIS A 305 15.13 11.65 -0.70
C HIS A 305 13.89 11.01 -0.08
N GLY A 306 13.02 11.82 0.52
CA GLY A 306 11.77 11.37 1.13
C GLY A 306 11.90 10.68 2.50
N THR A 307 13.10 10.24 2.94
CA THR A 307 13.25 9.50 4.20
C THR A 307 12.86 10.30 5.43
N GLY A 308 13.15 11.61 5.44
CA GLY A 308 12.80 12.50 6.56
C GLY A 308 11.30 12.73 6.75
N CYS A 309 10.49 12.54 5.71
CA CYS A 309 9.04 12.75 5.78
C CYS A 309 8.35 11.74 6.72
N TYR A 310 8.90 10.54 6.88
CA TYR A 310 8.36 9.51 7.77
C TYR A 310 8.37 9.90 9.26
N THR A 311 9.07 10.95 9.63
CA THR A 311 9.06 11.51 10.99
C THR A 311 8.25 12.81 11.13
N SER A 312 7.70 13.33 10.03
CA SER A 312 6.85 14.53 10.02
C SER A 312 5.38 14.16 10.18
N GLN A 313 4.52 15.15 10.50
CA GLN A 313 3.07 14.98 10.62
C GLN A 313 2.68 13.76 11.48
N ALA A 314 3.18 13.71 12.69
CA ALA A 314 2.99 12.58 13.62
C ALA A 314 1.51 12.21 13.83
N ALA A 315 0.59 13.19 13.75
CA ALA A 315 -0.85 12.96 13.85
C ALA A 315 -1.37 12.03 12.74
N MET A 316 -0.85 12.16 11.50
CA MET A 316 -1.24 11.27 10.41
C MET A 316 -0.86 9.81 10.70
N LYS A 317 0.34 9.56 11.22
CA LYS A 317 0.78 8.22 11.62
C LYS A 317 -0.06 7.66 12.76
N LEU A 318 -0.40 8.52 13.74
CA LEU A 318 -1.25 8.14 14.88
C LEU A 318 -2.66 7.75 14.41
N TYR A 319 -3.31 8.61 13.63
CA TYR A 319 -4.66 8.35 13.13
C TYR A 319 -4.70 7.15 12.18
N ASN A 320 -3.71 7.02 11.30
CA ASN A 320 -3.56 5.82 10.47
C ASN A 320 -3.56 4.56 11.33
N ARG A 321 -2.69 4.49 12.34
CA ARG A 321 -2.60 3.31 13.20
C ARG A 321 -3.87 3.06 13.99
N GLN A 322 -4.52 4.09 14.49
CA GLN A 322 -5.78 3.98 15.21
C GLN A 322 -6.90 3.45 14.29
N ASN A 323 -7.01 3.94 13.06
CA ASN A 323 -8.00 3.46 12.09
C ASN A 323 -7.76 2.00 11.71
N GLU A 324 -6.50 1.60 11.46
CA GLU A 324 -6.15 0.19 11.18
C GLU A 324 -6.63 -0.75 12.28
N LEU A 325 -6.31 -0.43 13.53
CA LEU A 325 -6.68 -1.25 14.68
C LEU A 325 -8.18 -1.25 14.93
N MET A 326 -8.82 -0.08 14.81
CA MET A 326 -10.25 0.06 15.06
C MET A 326 -11.09 -0.59 13.97
N GLY A 327 -10.66 -0.50 12.72
CA GLY A 327 -11.32 -1.14 11.58
C GLY A 327 -11.34 -2.66 11.72
N ASP A 328 -10.20 -3.27 12.02
CA ASP A 328 -10.10 -4.72 12.27
C ASP A 328 -10.97 -5.16 13.45
N ALA A 329 -10.91 -4.44 14.56
CA ALA A 329 -11.73 -4.75 15.75
C ALA A 329 -13.24 -4.60 15.46
N ALA A 330 -13.63 -3.55 14.72
CA ALA A 330 -15.02 -3.30 14.36
C ALA A 330 -15.62 -4.40 13.47
N GLU A 331 -14.86 -4.82 12.45
CA GLU A 331 -15.30 -5.91 11.56
C GLU A 331 -15.47 -7.23 12.31
N ARG A 332 -14.49 -7.60 13.13
CA ARG A 332 -14.55 -8.85 13.93
C ARG A 332 -15.75 -8.85 14.89
N ALA A 333 -15.98 -7.73 15.57
CA ALA A 333 -17.15 -7.61 16.46
C ALA A 333 -18.46 -7.65 15.67
N ALA A 334 -18.53 -7.01 14.50
CA ALA A 334 -19.72 -6.99 13.66
C ALA A 334 -20.04 -8.39 13.09
N VAL A 335 -19.04 -9.13 12.60
CA VAL A 335 -19.19 -10.52 12.14
C VAL A 335 -19.69 -11.41 13.28
N THR A 336 -19.14 -11.23 14.50
CA THR A 336 -19.57 -11.99 15.68
C THR A 336 -21.04 -11.68 16.02
N ALA A 337 -21.43 -10.40 15.98
CA ALA A 337 -22.81 -9.99 16.25
C ALA A 337 -23.80 -10.55 15.23
N GLU A 338 -23.45 -10.54 13.95
CA GLU A 338 -24.27 -11.14 12.88
C GLU A 338 -24.36 -12.65 13.02
N TRP A 339 -23.23 -13.34 13.24
CA TRP A 339 -23.22 -14.80 13.42
C TRP A 339 -24.07 -15.26 14.60
N LEU A 340 -24.11 -14.48 15.68
CA LEU A 340 -24.99 -14.73 16.84
C LEU A 340 -26.43 -14.23 16.63
N ASN A 341 -26.79 -13.72 15.46
CA ASN A 341 -28.08 -13.11 15.12
C ASN A 341 -28.48 -11.94 16.06
N GLN A 342 -27.52 -11.15 16.52
CA GLN A 342 -27.76 -10.01 17.40
C GLN A 342 -27.83 -8.67 16.63
N ALA A 343 -27.19 -8.57 15.46
CA ALA A 343 -27.22 -7.41 14.58
C ALA A 343 -26.89 -7.83 13.16
N SER A 344 -27.36 -7.07 12.16
CA SER A 344 -26.92 -7.23 10.76
C SER A 344 -25.53 -6.63 10.56
N TYR A 345 -24.72 -7.24 9.70
CA TYR A 345 -23.39 -6.73 9.36
C TYR A 345 -23.48 -5.38 8.63
N PRO A 346 -22.85 -4.30 9.14
CA PRO A 346 -23.00 -2.95 8.60
C PRO A 346 -22.02 -2.70 7.44
N GLY A 347 -22.10 -3.49 6.37
CA GLY A 347 -21.11 -3.53 5.29
C GLY A 347 -20.91 -2.19 4.58
N SER A 348 -21.97 -1.39 4.34
CA SER A 348 -21.84 -0.07 3.71
C SER A 348 -21.05 0.91 4.57
N THR A 349 -21.35 0.98 5.87
CA THR A 349 -20.64 1.88 6.80
C THR A 349 -19.16 1.51 6.91
N LEU A 350 -18.86 0.21 6.99
CA LEU A 350 -17.48 -0.27 7.04
C LEU A 350 -16.74 0.03 5.73
N SER A 351 -17.38 -0.21 4.58
CA SER A 351 -16.78 0.07 3.27
C SER A 351 -16.48 1.55 3.07
N GLU A 352 -17.39 2.45 3.49
CA GLU A 352 -17.16 3.89 3.45
C GLU A 352 -16.00 4.32 4.37
N ALA A 353 -15.96 3.79 5.58
CA ALA A 353 -14.89 4.09 6.52
C ALA A 353 -13.52 3.65 5.99
N TRP A 354 -13.44 2.44 5.44
CA TRP A 354 -12.20 1.94 4.81
C TRP A 354 -11.77 2.77 3.61
N LYS A 355 -12.67 3.10 2.69
CA LYS A 355 -12.36 3.92 1.51
C LYS A 355 -11.82 5.30 1.90
N ARG A 356 -12.47 5.93 2.89
CA ARG A 356 -12.09 7.25 3.40
C ARG A 356 -10.71 7.23 4.05
N PHE A 357 -10.46 6.27 4.92
CA PHE A 357 -9.22 6.12 5.63
C PHE A 357 -8.06 5.72 4.71
N ILE A 358 -8.24 4.69 3.86
CA ILE A 358 -7.21 4.22 2.93
C ILE A 358 -6.80 5.30 1.92
N TYR A 359 -7.73 6.16 1.51
CA TYR A 359 -7.41 7.31 0.67
C TYR A 359 -6.29 8.18 1.28
N HIS A 360 -6.32 8.42 2.59
CA HIS A 360 -5.30 9.23 3.28
C HIS A 360 -4.00 8.48 3.61
N GLN A 361 -3.87 7.24 3.20
CA GLN A 361 -2.57 6.56 3.12
C GLN A 361 -1.78 6.97 1.87
N PHE A 362 -2.30 7.88 1.06
CA PHE A 362 -1.64 8.47 -0.10
C PHE A 362 -0.22 8.94 0.26
N HIS A 363 0.73 8.78 -0.69
CA HIS A 363 2.16 8.92 -0.39
C HIS A 363 2.62 10.33 -0.01
N ASP A 364 1.83 11.38 -0.22
CA ASP A 364 2.09 12.73 0.31
C ASP A 364 1.28 13.07 1.56
N ASP A 365 0.20 12.38 1.83
CA ASP A 365 -0.58 12.59 3.06
C ASP A 365 0.06 11.87 4.25
N LEU A 366 0.11 10.55 4.21
CA LEU A 366 0.61 9.74 5.32
C LEU A 366 2.09 10.02 5.61
N THR A 367 2.89 10.25 4.58
CA THR A 367 4.32 10.55 4.74
C THR A 367 4.58 11.94 5.31
N GLY A 368 3.69 12.90 5.11
CA GLY A 368 3.80 14.22 5.72
C GLY A 368 4.41 15.29 4.81
N THR A 369 4.31 15.13 3.49
CA THR A 369 4.90 16.04 2.49
C THR A 369 3.93 17.06 1.91
N SER A 370 2.64 16.97 2.27
CA SER A 370 1.61 17.92 1.83
C SER A 370 1.66 19.26 2.57
N ILE A 371 1.01 20.27 2.01
CA ILE A 371 0.84 21.59 2.63
C ILE A 371 -0.11 21.53 3.85
N PRO A 372 -0.03 22.47 4.81
CA PRO A 372 -0.91 22.48 5.99
C PRO A 372 -2.40 22.42 5.64
N ARG A 373 -2.83 23.09 4.58
CA ARG A 373 -4.24 23.10 4.14
C ARG A 373 -4.74 21.70 3.77
N ALA A 374 -3.92 20.86 3.17
CA ALA A 374 -4.27 19.47 2.84
C ALA A 374 -4.60 18.66 4.11
N TYR A 375 -3.84 18.84 5.18
CA TYR A 375 -4.06 18.13 6.46
C TYR A 375 -5.34 18.51 7.18
N GLU A 376 -5.94 19.68 6.91
CA GLU A 376 -7.27 19.99 7.43
C GLU A 376 -8.32 19.00 6.90
N PHE A 377 -8.20 18.58 5.64
CA PHE A 377 -9.07 17.54 5.04
C PHE A 377 -8.69 16.15 5.56
N SER A 378 -7.40 15.82 5.54
CA SER A 378 -6.92 14.50 5.94
C SER A 378 -7.31 14.16 7.38
N TRP A 379 -7.03 15.05 8.34
CA TRP A 379 -7.40 14.83 9.75
C TRP A 379 -8.91 14.72 9.95
N ASN A 380 -9.69 15.53 9.24
CA ASN A 380 -11.15 15.44 9.32
C ASN A 380 -11.66 14.07 8.87
N ASP A 381 -11.17 13.58 7.74
CA ASP A 381 -11.58 12.29 7.19
C ASP A 381 -11.09 11.11 8.02
N GLU A 382 -9.87 11.16 8.55
CA GLU A 382 -9.33 10.18 9.48
C GLU A 382 -10.20 10.07 10.75
N LEU A 383 -10.61 11.20 11.33
CA LEU A 383 -11.48 11.24 12.52
C LEU A 383 -12.90 10.74 12.23
N ILE A 384 -13.45 11.03 11.04
CA ILE A 384 -14.75 10.51 10.62
C ILE A 384 -14.70 8.99 10.49
N SER A 385 -13.67 8.44 9.84
CA SER A 385 -13.48 7.00 9.71
C SER A 385 -13.34 6.32 11.08
N LEU A 386 -12.50 6.87 11.95
CA LEU A 386 -12.30 6.38 13.30
C LEU A 386 -13.62 6.35 14.09
N LYS A 387 -14.45 7.40 13.95
CA LYS A 387 -15.77 7.47 14.55
C LYS A 387 -16.72 6.40 13.99
N GLN A 388 -16.73 6.17 12.69
CA GLN A 388 -17.55 5.14 12.04
C GLN A 388 -17.17 3.75 12.56
N PHE A 389 -15.89 3.40 12.58
CA PHE A 389 -15.40 2.15 13.13
C PHE A 389 -15.73 1.99 14.62
N SER A 390 -15.49 3.03 15.43
CA SER A 390 -15.80 3.02 16.86
C SER A 390 -17.29 2.81 17.14
N ASN A 391 -18.18 3.43 16.35
CA ASN A 391 -19.61 3.23 16.47
C ASN A 391 -20.01 1.80 16.13
N VAL A 392 -19.46 1.21 15.06
CA VAL A 392 -19.71 -0.20 14.70
C VAL A 392 -19.24 -1.13 15.80
N LEU A 393 -18.01 -0.95 16.29
CA LEU A 393 -17.44 -1.74 17.38
C LEU A 393 -18.34 -1.69 18.63
N THR A 394 -18.66 -0.49 19.08
CA THR A 394 -19.45 -0.28 20.29
C THR A 394 -20.86 -0.85 20.16
N SER A 395 -21.54 -0.66 19.02
CA SER A 395 -22.90 -1.20 18.81
C SER A 395 -22.90 -2.72 18.75
N SER A 396 -21.90 -3.32 18.09
CA SER A 396 -21.76 -4.78 18.01
C SER A 396 -21.53 -5.41 19.39
N ILE A 397 -20.60 -4.84 20.17
CA ILE A 397 -20.33 -5.31 21.55
C ILE A 397 -21.59 -5.16 22.41
N ARG A 398 -22.31 -4.04 22.33
CA ARG A 398 -23.55 -3.83 23.09
C ARG A 398 -24.63 -4.86 22.73
N SER A 399 -24.80 -5.17 21.44
CA SER A 399 -25.77 -6.15 20.97
C SER A 399 -25.49 -7.55 21.56
N ILE A 400 -24.23 -7.97 21.56
CA ILE A 400 -23.81 -9.26 22.14
C ILE A 400 -23.95 -9.23 23.67
N ALA A 401 -23.45 -8.18 24.32
CA ALA A 401 -23.47 -8.05 25.78
C ALA A 401 -24.88 -8.07 26.36
N GLY A 402 -25.86 -7.52 25.62
CA GLY A 402 -27.28 -7.57 26.03
C GLY A 402 -27.87 -8.96 26.17
N GLN A 403 -27.24 -9.99 25.59
CA GLN A 403 -27.65 -11.39 25.66
C GLN A 403 -26.81 -12.23 26.63
N MET A 404 -25.73 -11.66 27.16
CA MET A 404 -24.85 -12.38 28.09
C MET A 404 -25.43 -12.42 29.50
N ASP A 405 -25.14 -13.50 30.24
CA ASP A 405 -25.40 -13.56 31.68
C ASP A 405 -24.33 -12.72 32.41
N THR A 406 -24.71 -11.51 32.77
CA THR A 406 -23.83 -10.54 33.47
C THR A 406 -24.22 -10.38 34.94
N ARG A 407 -24.96 -11.35 35.54
CA ARG A 407 -25.37 -11.31 36.95
C ARG A 407 -24.15 -11.43 37.85
N VAL A 408 -23.81 -10.35 38.52
CA VAL A 408 -22.72 -10.25 39.49
C VAL A 408 -23.24 -9.62 40.80
N LYS A 409 -22.40 -9.57 41.83
CA LYS A 409 -22.78 -8.94 43.12
C LYS A 409 -22.64 -7.44 43.13
N GLY A 410 -21.72 -6.90 42.30
CA GLY A 410 -21.44 -5.48 42.15
C GLY A 410 -21.89 -4.94 40.78
N THR A 411 -21.06 -4.13 40.16
CA THR A 411 -21.27 -3.60 38.80
C THR A 411 -20.57 -4.48 37.78
N PRO A 412 -21.29 -5.06 36.80
CA PRO A 412 -20.65 -5.84 35.75
C PRO A 412 -19.94 -4.94 34.75
N VAL A 413 -18.73 -5.34 34.33
CA VAL A 413 -18.01 -4.77 33.22
C VAL A 413 -17.65 -5.88 32.24
N ILE A 414 -17.96 -5.65 30.96
CA ILE A 414 -17.65 -6.58 29.89
C ILE A 414 -16.47 -6.03 29.11
N LEU A 415 -15.43 -6.83 28.96
CA LEU A 415 -14.28 -6.54 28.11
C LEU A 415 -14.30 -7.44 26.88
N TYR A 416 -13.97 -6.89 25.74
CA TYR A 416 -13.88 -7.58 24.46
C TYR A 416 -12.45 -7.58 23.93
N ASN A 417 -11.98 -8.74 23.47
CA ASN A 417 -10.72 -8.91 22.79
C ASN A 417 -10.97 -9.29 21.33
N ALA A 418 -10.61 -8.42 20.39
CA ALA A 418 -10.73 -8.68 18.95
C ALA A 418 -9.60 -9.57 18.40
N LEU A 419 -8.51 -9.76 19.13
CA LEU A 419 -7.31 -10.47 18.65
C LEU A 419 -7.52 -11.99 18.68
N GLY A 420 -6.84 -12.69 17.76
CA GLY A 420 -6.89 -14.15 17.65
C GLY A 420 -6.10 -14.93 18.73
N PHE A 421 -5.65 -14.25 19.79
CA PHE A 421 -4.93 -14.83 20.94
C PHE A 421 -5.40 -14.20 22.24
N PRO A 422 -5.26 -14.90 23.38
CA PRO A 422 -5.63 -14.34 24.70
C PRO A 422 -4.77 -13.12 25.01
N VAL A 423 -5.41 -12.11 25.62
CA VAL A 423 -4.71 -10.89 26.07
C VAL A 423 -4.84 -10.78 27.58
N GLN A 424 -3.73 -10.47 28.25
CA GLN A 424 -3.69 -9.95 29.61
C GLN A 424 -3.06 -8.57 29.56
N ASP A 425 -3.82 -7.54 29.94
CA ASP A 425 -3.41 -6.16 29.87
C ASP A 425 -4.18 -5.30 30.86
N ILE A 426 -3.72 -4.07 31.07
CA ILE A 426 -4.40 -3.10 31.90
C ILE A 426 -5.57 -2.49 31.12
N ALA A 427 -6.79 -2.80 31.54
CA ALA A 427 -7.99 -2.19 31.00
C ALA A 427 -8.36 -0.94 31.79
N GLU A 428 -8.49 0.19 31.12
CA GLU A 428 -9.08 1.40 31.69
C GLU A 428 -10.60 1.36 31.55
N VAL A 429 -11.29 1.51 32.67
CA VAL A 429 -12.75 1.34 32.77
C VAL A 429 -13.37 2.52 33.49
N GLU A 430 -14.47 3.05 32.95
CA GLU A 430 -15.32 4.03 33.62
C GLU A 430 -16.65 3.40 34.03
N ILE A 431 -17.03 3.52 35.30
CA ILE A 431 -18.33 3.09 35.82
C ILE A 431 -19.04 4.22 36.53
N THR A 432 -20.37 4.25 36.46
CA THR A 432 -21.21 5.20 37.22
C THR A 432 -21.47 4.68 38.62
N LEU A 433 -21.20 5.48 39.64
CA LEU A 433 -21.44 5.18 41.03
C LEU A 433 -22.20 6.33 41.71
N PRO A 434 -23.12 6.04 42.65
CA PRO A 434 -23.91 7.08 43.31
C PRO A 434 -23.10 7.95 44.30
N SER A 435 -21.92 7.50 44.70
CA SER A 435 -21.00 8.22 45.59
C SER A 435 -19.59 7.70 45.43
N ALA A 436 -18.61 8.52 45.88
CA ALA A 436 -17.20 8.13 45.87
C ALA A 436 -16.97 6.84 46.66
N PRO A 437 -16.36 5.82 46.06
CA PRO A 437 -16.10 4.57 46.76
C PRO A 437 -14.95 4.71 47.74
N LYS A 438 -15.03 4.09 48.92
CA LYS A 438 -13.93 4.01 49.87
C LYS A 438 -12.81 3.06 49.45
N GLY A 439 -13.13 2.14 48.55
CA GLY A 439 -12.21 1.20 47.96
C GLY A 439 -12.93 0.39 46.88
N ILE A 440 -12.13 -0.20 45.99
CA ILE A 440 -12.59 -1.02 44.87
C ILE A 440 -11.98 -2.42 44.99
N THR A 441 -12.79 -3.45 44.78
CA THR A 441 -12.33 -4.82 44.61
C THR A 441 -12.95 -5.37 43.34
N VAL A 442 -12.14 -5.96 42.46
CA VAL A 442 -12.58 -6.55 41.21
C VAL A 442 -12.38 -8.06 41.23
N TYR A 443 -13.37 -8.79 40.72
CA TYR A 443 -13.33 -10.24 40.61
C TYR A 443 -13.59 -10.66 39.16
N ASP A 444 -12.88 -11.69 38.71
CA ASP A 444 -13.21 -12.40 37.47
C ASP A 444 -14.47 -13.28 37.64
N MET A 445 -14.92 -13.93 36.57
CA MET A 445 -16.10 -14.82 36.57
C MET A 445 -15.92 -16.08 37.41
N ASN A 446 -14.70 -16.45 37.77
CA ASN A 446 -14.40 -17.57 38.66
C ASN A 446 -14.43 -17.15 40.14
N GLY A 447 -14.69 -15.88 40.42
CA GLY A 447 -14.66 -15.30 41.77
C GLY A 447 -13.23 -15.04 42.30
N LYS A 448 -12.22 -15.11 41.45
CA LYS A 448 -10.85 -14.76 41.79
C LYS A 448 -10.70 -13.26 41.81
N LYS A 449 -10.08 -12.72 42.84
CA LYS A 449 -9.74 -11.30 42.96
C LYS A 449 -8.64 -10.98 41.98
N VAL A 450 -8.81 -9.90 41.17
CA VAL A 450 -7.81 -9.38 40.25
C VAL A 450 -7.29 -8.05 40.74
N ALA A 451 -6.08 -7.67 40.30
CA ALA A 451 -5.48 -6.39 40.61
C ALA A 451 -6.28 -5.26 39.96
N ALA A 452 -6.54 -4.21 40.73
CA ALA A 452 -7.26 -3.04 40.26
C ALA A 452 -6.89 -1.79 41.05
N GLN A 453 -6.97 -0.63 40.40
CA GLN A 453 -6.68 0.67 41.00
C GLN A 453 -7.80 1.65 40.66
N LEU A 454 -8.26 2.40 41.67
CA LEU A 454 -9.11 3.57 41.47
C LEU A 454 -8.21 4.77 41.13
N LEU A 455 -8.39 5.31 39.92
CA LEU A 455 -7.65 6.50 39.49
C LEU A 455 -8.29 7.80 39.97
N ASN A 456 -9.60 7.92 39.74
CA ASN A 456 -10.35 9.14 40.01
C ASN A 456 -11.83 8.84 40.24
N TYR A 457 -12.50 9.77 40.96
CA TYR A 457 -13.96 9.83 41.00
C TYR A 457 -14.40 11.30 40.88
N ALA A 458 -15.14 11.58 39.82
CA ALA A 458 -15.70 12.91 39.56
C ALA A 458 -17.06 12.75 38.86
N ASP A 459 -17.98 13.64 39.12
CA ASP A 459 -19.30 13.73 38.47
C ASP A 459 -20.10 12.42 38.44
N GLY A 460 -19.99 11.62 39.52
CA GLY A 460 -20.68 10.34 39.61
C GLY A 460 -19.99 9.19 38.85
N LYS A 461 -18.80 9.40 38.34
CA LYS A 461 -18.04 8.44 37.55
C LYS A 461 -16.73 8.06 38.26
N ALA A 462 -16.45 6.78 38.31
CA ALA A 462 -15.20 6.23 38.81
C ALA A 462 -14.37 5.69 37.63
N GLN A 463 -13.14 6.16 37.51
CA GLN A 463 -12.15 5.65 36.56
C GLN A 463 -11.26 4.63 37.27
N LEU A 464 -11.12 3.46 36.64
CA LEU A 464 -10.43 2.30 37.19
C LEU A 464 -9.42 1.74 36.22
N LEU A 465 -8.31 1.22 36.73
CA LEU A 465 -7.45 0.28 36.02
C LEU A 465 -7.72 -1.14 36.54
N ILE A 466 -7.78 -2.10 35.64
CA ILE A 466 -8.01 -3.51 35.95
C ILE A 466 -6.97 -4.34 35.21
N ASP A 467 -6.22 -5.19 35.92
CA ASP A 467 -5.38 -6.23 35.30
C ASP A 467 -6.29 -7.31 34.73
N ALA A 468 -6.65 -7.16 33.46
CA ALA A 468 -7.68 -7.95 32.82
C ALA A 468 -7.10 -9.03 31.91
N SER A 469 -7.68 -10.22 31.97
CA SER A 469 -7.41 -11.31 31.02
C SER A 469 -8.67 -11.59 30.21
N VAL A 470 -8.56 -11.54 28.88
CA VAL A 470 -9.67 -11.75 27.94
C VAL A 470 -9.27 -12.82 26.92
N PRO A 471 -10.10 -13.86 26.70
CA PRO A 471 -9.77 -14.93 25.76
C PRO A 471 -9.68 -14.41 24.30
N ALA A 472 -9.03 -15.20 23.42
CA ALA A 472 -8.95 -14.91 22.01
C ALA A 472 -10.33 -14.72 21.38
N THR A 473 -10.53 -13.66 20.60
CA THR A 473 -11.76 -13.31 19.88
C THR A 473 -13.00 -13.50 20.79
N GLY A 474 -12.90 -12.97 22.01
CA GLY A 474 -13.85 -13.31 23.06
C GLY A 474 -14.13 -12.20 24.06
N TYR A 475 -14.91 -12.55 25.07
CA TYR A 475 -15.40 -11.64 26.09
C TYR A 475 -15.03 -12.14 27.49
N ALA A 476 -14.81 -11.20 28.40
CA ALA A 476 -14.70 -11.48 29.82
C ALA A 476 -15.60 -10.51 30.61
N VAL A 477 -16.23 -11.03 31.66
CA VAL A 477 -17.08 -10.26 32.58
C VAL A 477 -16.34 -10.09 33.91
N TYR A 478 -16.29 -8.86 34.40
CA TYR A 478 -15.69 -8.52 35.69
C TYR A 478 -16.74 -7.97 36.64
N ASP A 479 -16.66 -8.36 37.92
CA ASP A 479 -17.53 -7.90 39.00
C ASP A 479 -16.83 -6.83 39.84
N ILE A 480 -17.24 -5.58 39.68
CA ILE A 480 -16.65 -4.44 40.40
C ILE A 480 -17.45 -4.13 41.65
N ARG A 481 -16.83 -4.28 42.82
CA ARG A 481 -17.46 -4.02 44.13
C ARG A 481 -16.83 -2.82 44.79
N THR A 482 -17.66 -1.96 45.37
CA THR A 482 -17.24 -0.72 46.07
C THR A 482 -16.91 -0.93 47.54
N SER A 483 -16.96 -2.17 48.04
CA SER A 483 -16.60 -2.56 49.42
C SER A 483 -15.27 -3.32 49.42
N GLY A 484 -14.34 -2.89 50.25
CA GLY A 484 -13.02 -3.52 50.38
C GLY A 484 -11.88 -2.55 50.19
N SER A 485 -10.66 -3.03 50.32
CA SER A 485 -9.44 -2.29 49.99
C SER A 485 -9.01 -2.61 48.56
N THR A 486 -8.55 -1.63 47.81
CA THR A 486 -7.82 -1.84 46.54
C THR A 486 -6.64 -2.78 46.75
N ASN A 487 -6.50 -3.78 45.90
CA ASN A 487 -5.30 -4.63 45.90
C ASN A 487 -4.28 -3.94 45.02
N ASN A 488 -3.33 -3.28 45.63
CA ASN A 488 -2.23 -2.64 44.91
C ASN A 488 -1.02 -3.58 44.90
N PRO A 489 -0.65 -4.17 43.76
CA PRO A 489 0.53 -5.04 43.66
C PRO A 489 1.84 -4.26 43.60
N VAL A 490 1.78 -2.93 43.60
CA VAL A 490 2.94 -2.05 43.55
C VAL A 490 3.14 -1.44 44.92
N ASP A 491 4.32 -1.62 45.49
CA ASP A 491 4.72 -0.96 46.72
C ASP A 491 5.32 0.41 46.40
N VAL A 492 4.75 1.44 46.99
CA VAL A 492 5.21 2.84 46.81
C VAL A 492 5.56 3.39 48.16
N ALA A 493 6.84 3.55 48.43
CA ALA A 493 7.34 4.10 49.66
C ALA A 493 8.65 4.89 49.44
N ASN A 494 8.81 6.04 50.08
CA ASN A 494 10.09 6.77 50.11
C ASN A 494 10.74 6.99 48.73
N HIS A 495 10.02 7.56 47.78
CA HIS A 495 10.49 7.77 46.42
C HIS A 495 10.85 6.47 45.64
N THR A 496 10.37 5.31 46.09
CA THR A 496 10.59 4.04 45.46
C THR A 496 9.28 3.43 44.99
N ILE A 497 9.24 2.94 43.78
CA ILE A 497 8.16 2.15 43.19
C ILE A 497 8.72 0.76 42.91
N GLU A 498 8.13 -0.28 43.54
CA GLU A 498 8.68 -1.64 43.45
C GLU A 498 7.56 -2.65 43.22
N ASN A 499 7.81 -3.60 42.34
CA ASN A 499 7.01 -4.80 42.14
C ASN A 499 7.93 -6.04 42.03
N SER A 500 7.40 -7.17 41.58
CA SER A 500 8.19 -8.40 41.44
C SER A 500 9.22 -8.39 40.28
N ILE A 501 9.22 -7.37 39.45
CA ILE A 501 10.06 -7.24 38.25
C ILE A 501 11.00 -6.05 38.41
N TYR A 502 10.45 -4.84 38.71
CA TYR A 502 11.19 -3.59 38.71
C TYR A 502 11.26 -2.95 40.06
N LYS A 503 12.40 -2.30 40.33
CA LYS A 503 12.54 -1.34 41.41
C LYS A 503 13.01 -0.02 40.83
N ILE A 504 12.15 1.00 40.91
CA ILE A 504 12.39 2.35 40.41
C ILE A 504 12.59 3.28 41.60
N THR A 505 13.67 4.07 41.60
CA THR A 505 13.91 5.12 42.60
C THR A 505 13.83 6.48 41.93
N LEU A 506 13.08 7.39 42.54
CA LEU A 506 12.91 8.76 42.09
C LEU A 506 13.76 9.69 42.96
N ASP A 507 14.24 10.79 42.41
CA ASP A 507 14.86 11.88 43.14
C ASP A 507 13.83 12.85 43.75
N GLU A 508 14.31 13.95 44.33
CA GLU A 508 13.46 15.00 44.96
C GLU A 508 12.59 15.74 43.95
N ASN A 509 12.93 15.73 42.66
CA ASN A 509 12.19 16.38 41.58
C ASN A 509 11.17 15.43 40.91
N GLY A 510 11.21 14.13 41.26
CA GLY A 510 10.38 13.09 40.64
C GLY A 510 11.03 12.45 39.40
N ASP A 511 12.30 12.75 39.14
CA ASP A 511 13.04 12.14 38.04
C ASP A 511 13.56 10.74 38.43
N ILE A 512 13.57 9.80 37.45
CA ILE A 512 14.08 8.44 37.67
C ILE A 512 15.61 8.51 37.82
N CYS A 513 16.11 8.22 39.03
CA CYS A 513 17.55 8.17 39.31
C CYS A 513 18.11 6.72 39.33
N SER A 514 17.25 5.71 39.47
CA SER A 514 17.63 4.29 39.39
C SER A 514 16.46 3.45 38.88
N LEU A 515 16.76 2.51 38.00
CA LEU A 515 15.85 1.46 37.56
C LEU A 515 16.60 0.13 37.62
N LEU A 516 16.15 -0.75 38.48
CA LEU A 516 16.67 -2.10 38.63
C LEU A 516 15.62 -3.07 38.07
N ASP A 517 16.07 -3.91 37.11
CA ASP A 517 15.31 -5.01 36.48
C ASP A 517 15.78 -6.35 37.05
#